data_3b5a7fe7ef0a6cb93e4182833f1d26de
#
_entry.id   3b5a7fe7ef0a6cb93e4182833f1d26de
#
_cell.length_a   1.000
_cell.length_b   1.000
_cell.length_c   1.000
_cell.angle_alpha   90.00
_cell.angle_beta   90.00
_cell.angle_gamma   90.00
#
_symmetry.space_group_name_H-M   'P 1'
#
loop_
_entity.id
_entity.type
_entity.pdbx_description
1 polymer ?
#
loop_
_entity_poly.entity_id
_entity_poly.type
_entity_poly.pdbx_seq_one_letter_code
_entity_poly.pdbx_strand_id
1 'polypeptide(L)'
;MFKPSKFLGKINPEIISGFEHIQDNLDNLKIIDARSTGEYNGSIVRAAQIGHIPNSINIDWNQNISDDGTFKNDEELSKMYDIPKDSEIVTYCQGAYRAANSFLVLKKLGFKNVKVYLGSWGEWGNNLDLPIEK
;
A
#
# COMPACT_ATOMS: atom_id res chain seq x y z
N MET A 1 -13.55 -8.75 -37.50
CA MET A 1 -12.58 -7.66 -37.26
C MET A 1 -13.20 -6.70 -36.26
N PHE A 2 -12.56 -6.46 -35.08
CA PHE A 2 -13.04 -5.50 -34.08
C PHE A 2 -12.78 -4.07 -34.56
N LYS A 3 -13.76 -3.19 -34.34
CA LYS A 3 -13.58 -1.75 -34.66
C LYS A 3 -12.71 -1.13 -33.58
N PRO A 4 -11.75 -0.24 -33.91
CA PRO A 4 -11.00 0.52 -32.93
C PRO A 4 -11.96 1.36 -32.08
N SER A 5 -11.72 1.39 -30.77
CA SER A 5 -12.48 2.23 -29.84
C SER A 5 -11.51 3.19 -29.14
N LYS A 6 -12.00 4.37 -28.78
CA LYS A 6 -11.24 5.37 -28.02
C LYS A 6 -11.64 5.29 -26.56
N PHE A 7 -10.72 4.85 -25.70
CA PHE A 7 -10.89 4.92 -24.26
C PHE A 7 -10.42 6.28 -23.72
N LEU A 8 -11.26 6.95 -22.99
CA LEU A 8 -10.93 8.20 -22.30
C LEU A 8 -10.93 7.91 -20.80
N GLY A 9 -9.75 7.68 -20.24
CA GLY A 9 -9.58 7.49 -18.80
C GLY A 9 -9.69 8.81 -18.05
N LYS A 10 -10.27 8.78 -16.85
CA LYS A 10 -10.25 9.88 -15.89
C LYS A 10 -9.57 9.39 -14.61
N ILE A 11 -8.54 10.10 -14.17
CA ILE A 11 -7.88 9.83 -12.89
C ILE A 11 -8.84 10.16 -11.75
N ASN A 12 -8.97 9.23 -10.79
CA ASN A 12 -9.66 9.50 -9.52
C ASN A 12 -8.63 9.86 -8.45
N PRO A 13 -8.48 11.13 -8.06
CA PRO A 13 -7.49 11.55 -7.07
C PRO A 13 -7.81 11.06 -5.65
N GLU A 14 -9.05 10.64 -5.37
CA GLU A 14 -9.45 10.17 -4.04
C GLU A 14 -8.81 8.84 -3.64
N ILE A 15 -8.32 8.07 -4.60
CA ILE A 15 -7.68 6.77 -4.36
C ILE A 15 -6.15 6.81 -4.48
N ILE A 16 -5.58 8.00 -4.68
CA ILE A 16 -4.14 8.21 -4.86
C ILE A 16 -3.61 9.10 -3.74
N SER A 17 -2.44 8.75 -3.20
CA SER A 17 -1.68 9.57 -2.25
C SER A 17 -0.31 9.94 -2.82
N GLY A 18 0.18 11.13 -2.52
CA GLY A 18 1.57 11.56 -2.67
C GLY A 18 2.33 11.45 -1.36
N PHE A 19 3.64 11.64 -1.39
CA PHE A 19 4.48 11.57 -0.17
C PHE A 19 4.19 12.72 0.79
N GLU A 20 3.84 13.91 0.30
CA GLU A 20 3.52 15.07 1.13
C GLU A 20 2.33 14.78 2.06
N HIS A 21 1.28 14.18 1.52
CA HIS A 21 0.12 13.80 2.32
C HIS A 21 0.47 12.82 3.44
N ILE A 22 1.34 11.85 3.16
CA ILE A 22 1.81 10.88 4.16
C ILE A 22 2.68 11.58 5.21
N GLN A 23 3.66 12.37 4.77
CA GLN A 23 4.58 13.07 5.65
C GLN A 23 3.86 14.00 6.64
N ASP A 24 2.86 14.73 6.15
CA ASP A 24 2.09 15.68 6.96
C ASP A 24 1.11 14.99 7.94
N ASN A 25 0.82 13.70 7.75
CA ASN A 25 -0.20 12.97 8.51
C ASN A 25 0.28 11.64 9.11
N LEU A 26 1.59 11.43 9.29
CA LEU A 26 2.17 10.17 9.77
C LEU A 26 1.49 9.61 11.04
N ASP A 27 1.11 10.48 11.98
CA ASP A 27 0.51 10.08 13.25
C ASP A 27 -1.00 9.74 13.16
N ASN A 28 -1.65 10.15 12.07
CA ASN A 28 -3.10 9.99 11.89
C ASN A 28 -3.46 8.90 10.88
N LEU A 29 -2.56 8.61 9.95
CA LEU A 29 -2.77 7.59 8.92
C LEU A 29 -2.51 6.18 9.45
N LYS A 30 -3.24 5.21 8.91
CA LYS A 30 -2.87 3.80 8.94
C LYS A 30 -2.11 3.48 7.66
N ILE A 31 -0.82 3.25 7.77
CA ILE A 31 0.05 3.01 6.61
C ILE A 31 0.35 1.52 6.53
N ILE A 32 0.04 0.89 5.40
CA ILE A 32 0.28 -0.53 5.16
C ILE A 32 1.45 -0.69 4.19
N ASP A 33 2.51 -1.31 4.67
CA ASP A 33 3.63 -1.76 3.83
C ASP A 33 3.34 -3.16 3.30
N ALA A 34 3.05 -3.24 2.00
CA ALA A 34 2.75 -4.49 1.31
C ALA A 34 4.00 -5.23 0.80
N ARG A 35 5.21 -4.77 1.17
CA ARG A 35 6.48 -5.43 0.83
C ARG A 35 6.71 -6.65 1.72
N SER A 36 7.74 -7.42 1.37
CA SER A 36 8.20 -8.51 2.22
C SER A 36 8.75 -8.00 3.56
N THR A 37 8.73 -8.85 4.58
CA THR A 37 9.33 -8.54 5.88
C THR A 37 10.81 -8.17 5.77
N GLY A 38 11.55 -8.79 4.84
CA GLY A 38 12.96 -8.45 4.60
C GLY A 38 13.17 -7.05 4.03
N GLU A 39 12.27 -6.58 3.16
CA GLU A 39 12.28 -5.19 2.68
C GLU A 39 11.90 -4.21 3.79
N TYR A 40 10.89 -4.56 4.60
CA TYR A 40 10.39 -3.74 5.71
C TYR A 40 11.45 -3.53 6.79
N ASN A 41 12.12 -4.56 7.24
CA ASN A 41 13.15 -4.50 8.30
C ASN A 41 14.55 -4.11 7.79
N GLY A 42 14.70 -3.88 6.49
CA GLY A 42 15.96 -3.43 5.88
C GLY A 42 16.99 -4.52 5.59
N SER A 43 16.65 -5.81 5.76
CA SER A 43 17.56 -6.91 5.37
C SER A 43 17.63 -7.10 3.84
N ILE A 44 16.63 -6.62 3.11
CA ILE A 44 16.63 -6.53 1.65
C ILE A 44 16.59 -5.05 1.25
N VAL A 45 17.60 -4.60 0.52
CA VAL A 45 17.81 -3.20 0.16
C VAL A 45 17.39 -2.95 -1.29
N ARG A 46 16.46 -1.99 -1.51
CA ARG A 46 15.96 -1.62 -2.84
C ARG A 46 15.91 -0.10 -3.09
N ALA A 47 16.47 0.70 -2.20
CA ALA A 47 16.55 2.15 -2.30
C ALA A 47 17.81 2.65 -1.59
N ALA A 48 18.06 3.96 -1.60
CA ALA A 48 19.19 4.57 -0.91
C ALA A 48 19.11 4.42 0.62
N GLN A 49 17.88 4.44 1.17
CA GLN A 49 17.62 4.18 2.57
C GLN A 49 17.10 2.74 2.76
N ILE A 50 17.27 2.21 3.97
CA ILE A 50 16.79 0.88 4.39
C ILE A 50 15.75 1.03 5.50
N GLY A 51 14.75 0.15 5.52
CA GLY A 51 13.66 0.18 6.50
C GLY A 51 12.31 0.48 5.87
N HIS A 52 11.49 1.28 6.54
CA HIS A 52 10.10 1.53 6.16
C HIS A 52 9.64 2.95 6.51
N ILE A 53 8.48 3.34 6.00
CA ILE A 53 7.81 4.59 6.36
C ILE A 53 7.41 4.52 7.85
N PRO A 54 7.70 5.55 8.65
CA PRO A 54 7.36 5.55 10.08
C PRO A 54 5.89 5.24 10.35
N ASN A 55 5.64 4.52 11.45
CA ASN A 55 4.30 4.04 11.86
C ASN A 55 3.62 3.07 10.89
N SER A 56 4.30 2.58 9.84
CA SER A 56 3.69 1.61 8.93
C SER A 56 3.60 0.21 9.56
N ILE A 57 2.58 -0.52 9.14
CA ILE A 57 2.33 -1.92 9.51
C ILE A 57 2.71 -2.79 8.32
N ASN A 58 3.58 -3.77 8.51
CA ASN A 58 3.93 -4.70 7.45
C ASN A 58 2.90 -5.82 7.32
N ILE A 59 2.22 -5.86 6.19
CA ILE A 59 1.36 -6.97 5.76
C ILE A 59 1.75 -7.31 4.32
N ASP A 60 2.62 -8.31 4.16
CA ASP A 60 3.08 -8.75 2.84
C ASP A 60 1.86 -9.14 1.98
N TRP A 61 1.78 -8.57 0.78
CA TRP A 61 0.68 -8.80 -0.15
C TRP A 61 0.40 -10.29 -0.42
N ASN A 62 1.43 -11.15 -0.37
CA ASN A 62 1.27 -12.59 -0.53
C ASN A 62 0.34 -13.20 0.52
N GLN A 63 0.26 -12.63 1.71
CA GLN A 63 -0.63 -13.10 2.76
C GLN A 63 -2.11 -12.91 2.41
N ASN A 64 -2.43 -12.08 1.44
CA ASN A 64 -3.79 -11.87 0.95
C ASN A 64 -4.28 -13.03 0.07
N ILE A 65 -3.36 -13.86 -0.44
CA ILE A 65 -3.63 -14.82 -1.51
C ILE A 65 -3.63 -16.24 -0.94
N SER A 66 -4.60 -17.03 -1.36
CA SER A 66 -4.67 -18.47 -1.10
C SER A 66 -3.80 -19.26 -2.09
N ASP A 67 -3.54 -20.52 -1.82
CA ASP A 67 -2.70 -21.40 -2.65
C ASP A 67 -3.22 -21.55 -4.10
N ASP A 68 -4.53 -21.36 -4.32
CA ASP A 68 -5.16 -21.39 -5.63
C ASP A 68 -5.05 -20.06 -6.41
N GLY A 69 -4.38 -19.04 -5.84
CA GLY A 69 -4.19 -17.73 -6.44
C GLY A 69 -5.36 -16.76 -6.28
N THR A 70 -6.41 -17.13 -5.55
CA THR A 70 -7.52 -16.23 -5.21
C THR A 70 -7.26 -15.48 -3.90
N PHE A 71 -8.03 -14.42 -3.63
CA PHE A 71 -8.00 -13.82 -2.31
C PHE A 71 -8.52 -14.79 -1.25
N LYS A 72 -7.90 -14.78 -0.07
CA LYS A 72 -8.43 -15.42 1.12
C LYS A 72 -9.86 -14.96 1.42
N ASN A 73 -10.58 -15.72 2.23
CA ASN A 73 -11.92 -15.33 2.63
C ASN A 73 -11.91 -14.11 3.57
N ASP A 74 -13.06 -13.46 3.70
CA ASP A 74 -13.18 -12.17 4.42
C ASP A 74 -12.87 -12.32 5.92
N GLU A 75 -13.10 -13.47 6.52
CA GLU A 75 -12.79 -13.72 7.93
C GLU A 75 -11.28 -13.74 8.17
N GLU A 76 -10.52 -14.45 7.33
CA GLU A 76 -9.05 -14.50 7.41
C GLU A 76 -8.44 -13.13 7.14
N LEU A 77 -8.91 -12.44 6.09
CA LEU A 77 -8.44 -11.11 5.73
C LEU A 77 -8.75 -10.07 6.83
N SER A 78 -9.94 -10.13 7.43
CA SER A 78 -10.32 -9.19 8.49
C SER A 78 -9.47 -9.34 9.75
N LYS A 79 -8.99 -10.56 10.05
CA LYS A 79 -8.05 -10.79 11.16
C LYS A 79 -6.66 -10.19 10.88
N MET A 80 -6.23 -10.16 9.62
CA MET A 80 -4.96 -9.58 9.22
C MET A 80 -5.01 -8.05 9.22
N TYR A 81 -6.13 -7.47 8.78
CA TYR A 81 -6.36 -6.03 8.72
C TYR A 81 -7.26 -5.59 9.89
N ASP A 82 -6.78 -5.84 11.12
CA ASP A 82 -7.45 -5.41 12.35
C ASP A 82 -7.27 -3.90 12.58
N ILE A 83 -7.96 -3.12 11.75
CA ILE A 83 -7.90 -1.66 11.70
C ILE A 83 -9.33 -1.11 11.82
N PRO A 84 -9.55 -0.01 12.57
CA PRO A 84 -10.87 0.63 12.62
C PRO A 84 -11.37 1.02 11.23
N LYS A 85 -12.65 0.73 10.93
CA LYS A 85 -13.24 0.89 9.59
C LYS A 85 -13.33 2.33 9.08
N ASP A 86 -13.28 3.28 10.00
CA ASP A 86 -13.30 4.73 9.73
C ASP A 86 -11.90 5.33 9.53
N SER A 87 -10.85 4.52 9.66
CA SER A 87 -9.48 4.98 9.45
C SER A 87 -9.23 5.42 8.01
N GLU A 88 -8.40 6.45 7.86
CA GLU A 88 -7.75 6.73 6.58
C GLU A 88 -6.54 5.83 6.41
N ILE A 89 -6.51 5.06 5.32
CA ILE A 89 -5.48 4.06 5.07
C ILE A 89 -4.73 4.40 3.79
N VAL A 90 -3.40 4.32 3.85
CA VAL A 90 -2.54 4.41 2.67
C VAL A 90 -1.75 3.11 2.54
N THR A 91 -1.80 2.49 1.37
CA THR A 91 -0.98 1.32 1.05
C THR A 91 0.21 1.71 0.19
N TYR A 92 1.37 1.12 0.44
CA TYR A 92 2.56 1.27 -0.40
C TYR A 92 3.33 -0.04 -0.54
N CYS A 93 4.23 -0.10 -1.51
CA CYS A 93 5.21 -1.19 -1.66
C CYS A 93 6.52 -0.64 -2.24
N GLN A 94 7.14 -1.29 -3.22
CA GLN A 94 8.30 -0.73 -3.92
C GLN A 94 7.89 0.25 -5.02
N GLY A 95 6.85 -0.06 -5.79
CA GLY A 95 6.36 0.73 -6.93
C GLY A 95 4.86 0.53 -7.20
N ALA A 96 4.04 0.53 -6.16
CA ALA A 96 2.59 0.51 -6.12
C ALA A 96 1.88 -0.81 -6.51
N TYR A 97 2.46 -1.73 -7.29
CA TYR A 97 1.74 -2.91 -7.79
C TYR A 97 1.22 -3.83 -6.67
N ARG A 98 2.07 -4.19 -5.71
CA ARG A 98 1.70 -5.01 -4.54
C ARG A 98 0.74 -4.24 -3.61
N ALA A 99 0.95 -2.93 -3.48
CA ALA A 99 0.07 -2.05 -2.72
C ALA A 99 -1.35 -1.98 -3.31
N ALA A 100 -1.48 -2.04 -4.63
CA ALA A 100 -2.78 -2.09 -5.30
C ALA A 100 -3.56 -3.37 -4.95
N ASN A 101 -2.87 -4.51 -4.76
CA ASN A 101 -3.50 -5.73 -4.27
C ASN A 101 -4.08 -5.52 -2.86
N SER A 102 -3.29 -4.97 -1.93
CA SER A 102 -3.76 -4.66 -0.56
C SER A 102 -4.89 -3.63 -0.56
N PHE A 103 -4.84 -2.64 -1.45
CA PHE A 103 -5.94 -1.68 -1.65
C PHE A 103 -7.25 -2.38 -2.01
N LEU A 104 -7.21 -3.31 -2.97
CA LEU A 104 -8.40 -4.07 -3.39
C LEU A 104 -8.97 -4.91 -2.24
N VAL A 105 -8.11 -5.56 -1.44
CA VAL A 105 -8.53 -6.31 -0.25
C VAL A 105 -9.23 -5.39 0.74
N LEU A 106 -8.64 -4.24 1.06
CA LEU A 106 -9.23 -3.28 1.99
C LEU A 106 -10.58 -2.75 1.50
N LYS A 107 -10.71 -2.46 0.19
CA LYS A 107 -12.00 -2.07 -0.42
C LYS A 107 -13.03 -3.20 -0.33
N LYS A 108 -12.62 -4.45 -0.59
CA LYS A 108 -13.47 -5.65 -0.45
C LYS A 108 -13.97 -5.82 0.99
N LEU A 109 -13.11 -5.55 1.97
CA LEU A 109 -13.47 -5.61 3.40
C LEU A 109 -14.33 -4.42 3.87
N GLY A 110 -14.67 -3.47 2.99
CA GLY A 110 -15.58 -2.36 3.28
C GLY A 110 -14.90 -1.11 3.87
N PHE A 111 -13.57 -1.00 3.83
CA PHE A 111 -12.89 0.25 4.17
C PHE A 111 -13.20 1.31 3.10
N LYS A 112 -13.64 2.49 3.52
CA LYS A 112 -14.10 3.54 2.61
C LYS A 112 -12.95 4.45 2.17
N ASN A 113 -12.08 4.82 3.10
CA ASN A 113 -11.03 5.81 2.89
C ASN A 113 -9.66 5.13 2.72
N VAL A 114 -9.42 4.56 1.54
CA VAL A 114 -8.19 3.85 1.21
C VAL A 114 -7.56 4.47 -0.03
N LYS A 115 -6.26 4.74 0.05
CA LYS A 115 -5.45 5.29 -1.05
C LYS A 115 -4.23 4.41 -1.32
N VAL A 116 -3.72 4.50 -2.53
CA VAL A 116 -2.43 3.91 -2.92
C VAL A 116 -1.40 5.03 -3.07
N TYR A 117 -0.26 4.90 -2.42
CA TYR A 117 0.89 5.77 -2.65
C TYR A 117 1.68 5.25 -3.86
N LEU A 118 1.52 5.93 -5.00
CA LEU A 118 2.10 5.48 -6.27
C LEU A 118 3.63 5.51 -6.28
N GLY A 119 4.26 6.54 -5.70
CA GLY A 119 5.72 6.63 -5.59
C GLY A 119 6.32 5.53 -4.72
N SER A 120 5.60 5.11 -3.70
CA SER A 120 5.99 3.99 -2.83
C SER A 120 7.42 4.12 -2.27
N TRP A 121 8.05 3.02 -1.87
CA TRP A 121 9.41 3.03 -1.34
C TRP A 121 10.44 3.46 -2.39
N GLY A 122 10.15 3.24 -3.67
CA GLY A 122 11.00 3.72 -4.77
C GLY A 122 11.19 5.25 -4.75
N GLU A 123 10.19 6.01 -4.32
CA GLU A 123 10.28 7.45 -4.11
C GLU A 123 10.74 7.77 -2.68
N TRP A 124 10.03 7.27 -1.66
CA TRP A 124 10.28 7.58 -0.25
C TRP A 124 11.71 7.22 0.18
N GLY A 125 12.13 5.97 -0.08
CA GLY A 125 13.45 5.45 0.32
C GLY A 125 14.62 6.04 -0.46
N ASN A 126 14.38 6.76 -1.56
CA ASN A 126 15.41 7.50 -2.30
C ASN A 126 15.41 9.01 -2.01
N ASN A 127 14.42 9.51 -1.27
CA ASN A 127 14.41 10.88 -0.77
C ASN A 127 15.00 10.91 0.63
N LEU A 128 16.26 11.39 0.74
CA LEU A 128 17.01 11.41 2.00
C LEU A 128 16.46 12.39 3.05
N ASP A 129 15.59 13.30 2.64
CA ASP A 129 14.93 14.26 3.53
C ASP A 129 13.69 13.68 4.23
N LEU A 130 13.20 12.51 3.78
CA LEU A 130 12.05 11.86 4.39
C LEU A 130 12.45 10.93 5.54
N PRO A 131 11.65 10.89 6.62
CA PRO A 131 11.95 10.05 7.79
C PRO A 131 11.75 8.57 7.47
N ILE A 132 12.54 7.72 8.14
CA ILE A 132 12.44 6.28 8.06
C ILE A 132 12.48 5.64 9.46
N GLU A 133 11.94 4.43 9.55
CA GLU A 133 12.14 3.49 10.67
C GLU A 133 12.81 2.20 10.18
N LYS A 134 13.41 1.44 11.13
CA LYS A 134 14.09 0.15 10.87
C LYS A 134 13.59 -0.93 11.82
#